data_1310839f614fff177f852df383bc86a0
#
_entry.id   1310839f614fff177f852df383bc86a0
#
_cell.length_a   1.000
_cell.length_b   1.000
_cell.length_c   1.000
_cell.angle_alpha   90.00
_cell.angle_beta   90.00
_cell.angle_gamma   90.00
#
_symmetry.space_group_name_H-M   'P 1'
#
loop_
_entity.id
_entity.type
_entity.pdbx_description
1 polymer ?
#
loop_
_entity_poly.entity_id
_entity_poly.type
_entity_poly.pdbx_seq_one_letter_code
_entity_poly.pdbx_strand_id
1 'polypeptide(L)'
;VVEKVGVFTPKPKDVNELNAGEIGFITTGIKVLSDTKVGDTICDASKPSVNPLPGFKPSKPVVFCGLFPVDSSEYQKLKDGLAKLQLNDASFSFEAESSSALGLGFRCGFLGLLHLEIITERLEREFDVNLLTTTPGVVYKVNLNKGNTIDLQNPSSLPDPTLIKSIEEPWIKATVIT
;
A
#
# COMPACT_ATOMS: atom_id res chain seq x y z
N VAL A 1 -9.13 -14.05 18.72
CA VAL A 1 -8.65 -14.37 20.07
C VAL A 1 -7.15 -14.16 20.09
N VAL A 2 -6.62 -13.50 21.14
CA VAL A 2 -5.18 -13.37 21.38
C VAL A 2 -4.68 -14.69 21.95
N GLU A 3 -3.64 -15.26 21.34
CA GLU A 3 -3.04 -16.54 21.75
C GLU A 3 -1.83 -16.31 22.63
N LYS A 4 -0.98 -15.35 22.24
CA LYS A 4 0.25 -15.00 22.94
C LYS A 4 0.51 -13.51 22.89
N VAL A 5 1.22 -13.02 23.89
CA VAL A 5 1.75 -11.65 24.00
C VAL A 5 3.23 -11.75 24.30
N GLY A 6 4.05 -10.89 23.73
CA GLY A 6 5.48 -10.93 23.96
C GLY A 6 6.22 -9.64 23.58
N VAL A 7 7.51 -9.65 23.86
CA VAL A 7 8.45 -8.56 23.54
C VAL A 7 9.66 -9.10 22.77
N PHE A 8 10.35 -8.24 22.03
CA PHE A 8 11.62 -8.57 21.37
C PHE A 8 12.81 -8.10 22.22
N THR A 9 13.70 -9.05 22.66
CA THR A 9 14.86 -8.79 23.52
C THR A 9 16.14 -9.52 23.11
N PRO A 10 16.77 -9.34 21.99
CA PRO A 10 16.34 -9.13 20.61
C PRO A 10 15.51 -10.29 20.04
N LYS A 11 15.56 -11.46 20.69
CA LYS A 11 14.73 -12.62 20.32
C LYS A 11 13.32 -12.46 20.90
N PRO A 12 12.29 -13.01 20.24
CA PRO A 12 10.94 -13.00 20.78
C PRO A 12 10.91 -13.72 22.13
N LYS A 13 10.30 -13.09 23.12
CA LYS A 13 10.09 -13.60 24.46
C LYS A 13 8.64 -13.41 24.85
N ASP A 14 7.94 -14.51 25.17
CA ASP A 14 6.57 -14.47 25.65
C ASP A 14 6.51 -13.80 27.03
N VAL A 15 5.51 -12.95 27.24
CA VAL A 15 5.21 -12.28 28.51
C VAL A 15 3.73 -12.48 28.87
N ASN A 16 3.38 -12.33 30.13
CA ASN A 16 2.00 -12.51 30.56
C ASN A 16 1.11 -11.31 30.19
N GLU A 17 1.67 -10.13 30.15
CA GLU A 17 0.95 -8.86 29.86
C GLU A 17 1.89 -7.82 29.26
N LEU A 18 1.30 -6.83 28.58
CA LEU A 18 1.93 -5.59 28.16
C LEU A 18 1.22 -4.45 28.88
N ASN A 19 1.99 -3.62 29.58
CA ASN A 19 1.48 -2.47 30.30
C ASN A 19 1.41 -1.22 29.43
N ALA A 20 0.73 -0.19 29.91
CA ALA A 20 0.62 1.08 29.21
C ALA A 20 2.02 1.68 28.93
N GLY A 21 2.28 2.03 27.66
CA GLY A 21 3.56 2.54 27.19
C GLY A 21 4.56 1.48 26.75
N GLU A 22 4.29 0.19 26.93
CA GLU A 22 5.14 -0.89 26.47
C GLU A 22 4.84 -1.25 24.99
N ILE A 23 5.88 -1.67 24.30
CA ILE A 23 5.81 -2.13 22.90
C ILE A 23 6.11 -3.61 22.87
N GLY A 24 5.25 -4.38 22.17
CA GLY A 24 5.41 -5.81 22.06
C GLY A 24 4.76 -6.37 20.81
N PHE A 25 4.63 -7.68 20.75
CA PHE A 25 3.90 -8.39 19.69
C PHE A 25 2.75 -9.19 20.27
N ILE A 26 1.77 -9.44 19.42
CA ILE A 26 0.59 -10.25 19.72
C ILE A 26 0.45 -11.31 18.63
N THR A 27 0.27 -12.58 19.06
CA THR A 27 -0.10 -13.65 18.15
C THR A 27 -1.61 -13.89 18.24
N THR A 28 -2.27 -13.97 17.11
CA THR A 28 -3.72 -14.12 17.04
C THR A 28 -4.09 -15.22 16.05
N GLY A 29 -5.28 -15.80 16.20
CA GLY A 29 -5.83 -16.75 15.25
C GLY A 29 -6.47 -16.14 13.99
N ILE A 30 -6.10 -14.91 13.62
CA ILE A 30 -6.60 -14.23 12.42
C ILE A 30 -5.96 -14.89 11.19
N LYS A 31 -6.80 -15.39 10.28
CA LYS A 31 -6.35 -16.08 9.07
C LYS A 31 -6.30 -15.17 7.84
N VAL A 32 -7.05 -14.09 7.86
CA VAL A 32 -7.16 -13.14 6.75
C VAL A 32 -6.50 -11.84 7.17
N LEU A 33 -5.39 -11.49 6.53
CA LEU A 33 -4.60 -10.32 6.91
C LEU A 33 -5.31 -8.99 6.64
N SER A 34 -6.18 -8.94 5.64
CA SER A 34 -6.99 -7.76 5.33
C SER A 34 -7.93 -7.34 6.46
N ASP A 35 -8.17 -8.23 7.44
CA ASP A 35 -9.00 -7.96 8.63
C ASP A 35 -8.25 -7.14 9.69
N THR A 36 -6.95 -6.89 9.49
CA THR A 36 -6.12 -6.09 10.41
C THR A 36 -5.41 -4.98 9.65
N LYS A 37 -5.44 -3.77 10.21
CA LYS A 37 -4.77 -2.61 9.63
C LYS A 37 -3.88 -1.93 10.65
N VAL A 38 -2.82 -1.29 10.17
CA VAL A 38 -1.98 -0.43 11.01
C VAL A 38 -2.84 0.71 11.57
N GLY A 39 -2.83 0.86 12.90
CA GLY A 39 -3.67 1.84 13.60
C GLY A 39 -4.96 1.27 14.20
N ASP A 40 -5.23 -0.02 14.03
CA ASP A 40 -6.37 -0.67 14.67
C ASP A 40 -6.21 -0.66 16.20
N THR A 41 -7.32 -0.46 16.88
CA THR A 41 -7.38 -0.51 18.35
C THR A 41 -7.85 -1.88 18.78
N ILE A 42 -7.08 -2.51 19.69
CA ILE A 42 -7.44 -3.80 20.27
C ILE A 42 -8.22 -3.53 21.55
N CYS A 43 -9.37 -4.17 21.70
CA CYS A 43 -10.23 -4.04 22.87
C CYS A 43 -10.72 -5.41 23.36
N ASP A 44 -11.25 -5.44 24.57
CA ASP A 44 -11.90 -6.61 25.13
C ASP A 44 -13.21 -6.89 24.36
N ALA A 45 -13.39 -8.13 23.92
CA ALA A 45 -14.60 -8.54 23.19
C ALA A 45 -15.90 -8.37 24.01
N SER A 46 -15.80 -8.43 25.33
CA SER A 46 -16.93 -8.19 26.26
C SER A 46 -17.26 -6.70 26.43
N LYS A 47 -16.29 -5.82 26.12
CA LYS A 47 -16.41 -4.36 26.23
C LYS A 47 -15.84 -3.69 24.97
N PRO A 48 -16.47 -3.87 23.80
CA PRO A 48 -15.96 -3.30 22.57
C PRO A 48 -15.93 -1.78 22.67
N SER A 49 -14.75 -1.18 22.35
CA SER A 49 -14.63 0.26 22.25
C SER A 49 -15.35 0.74 20.99
N VAL A 50 -16.23 1.71 21.13
CA VAL A 50 -16.98 2.28 20.01
C VAL A 50 -16.09 3.26 19.21
N ASN A 51 -15.08 3.85 19.86
CA ASN A 51 -14.19 4.83 19.25
C ASN A 51 -12.75 4.30 19.22
N PRO A 52 -12.13 4.25 18.02
CA PRO A 52 -10.72 3.92 17.92
C PRO A 52 -9.87 5.02 18.59
N LEU A 53 -8.68 4.64 19.10
CA LEU A 53 -7.74 5.61 19.63
C LEU A 53 -7.29 6.58 18.52
N PRO A 54 -7.26 7.90 18.77
CA PRO A 54 -6.86 8.89 17.78
C PRO A 54 -5.35 8.85 17.52
N GLY A 55 -4.93 9.31 16.34
CA GLY A 55 -3.53 9.54 16.02
C GLY A 55 -3.00 8.69 14.87
N PHE A 56 -3.58 7.55 14.59
CA PHE A 56 -3.19 6.75 13.42
C PHE A 56 -4.00 7.14 12.19
N LYS A 57 -3.26 7.41 11.10
CA LYS A 57 -3.85 7.62 9.77
C LYS A 57 -3.33 6.53 8.85
N PRO A 58 -4.17 5.93 8.00
CA PRO A 58 -3.69 4.98 7.00
C PRO A 58 -2.67 5.67 6.09
N SER A 59 -1.57 4.98 5.80
CA SER A 59 -0.60 5.42 4.82
C SER A 59 -1.28 5.49 3.46
N LYS A 60 -1.13 6.63 2.78
CA LYS A 60 -1.67 6.81 1.42
C LYS A 60 -0.51 6.81 0.44
N PRO A 61 -0.55 5.97 -0.60
CA PRO A 61 0.40 6.04 -1.69
C PRO A 61 0.40 7.41 -2.34
N VAL A 62 1.59 7.89 -2.74
CA VAL A 62 1.77 9.18 -3.42
C VAL A 62 2.45 9.03 -4.78
N VAL A 63 3.09 7.89 -5.03
CA VAL A 63 3.72 7.54 -6.31
C VAL A 63 3.06 6.29 -6.85
N PHE A 64 2.66 6.33 -8.11
CA PHE A 64 2.02 5.20 -8.78
C PHE A 64 2.81 4.80 -10.02
N CYS A 65 3.01 3.50 -10.23
CA CYS A 65 3.56 2.99 -11.48
C CYS A 65 2.97 1.60 -11.80
N GLY A 66 3.03 1.22 -13.07
CA GLY A 66 2.72 -0.12 -13.50
C GLY A 66 3.94 -1.02 -13.36
N LEU A 67 3.74 -2.21 -12.81
CA LEU A 67 4.71 -3.30 -12.78
C LEU A 67 4.24 -4.40 -13.71
N PHE A 68 5.03 -4.72 -14.72
CA PHE A 68 4.72 -5.73 -15.71
C PHE A 68 5.84 -6.78 -15.74
N PRO A 69 5.53 -8.08 -15.79
CA PRO A 69 6.56 -9.08 -15.97
C PRO A 69 7.11 -8.99 -17.39
N VAL A 70 8.42 -9.20 -17.56
CA VAL A 70 9.05 -9.27 -18.90
C VAL A 70 8.48 -10.44 -19.70
N ASP A 71 8.28 -11.58 -19.03
CA ASP A 71 7.59 -12.73 -19.60
C ASP A 71 6.15 -12.79 -19.08
N SER A 72 5.19 -12.75 -19.98
CA SER A 72 3.76 -12.81 -19.63
C SER A 72 3.35 -14.08 -18.86
N SER A 73 4.11 -15.17 -18.98
CA SER A 73 3.90 -16.40 -18.22
C SER A 73 4.16 -16.22 -16.72
N GLU A 74 4.94 -15.21 -16.32
CA GLU A 74 5.27 -14.89 -14.92
C GLU A 74 4.21 -14.02 -14.22
N TYR A 75 3.11 -13.67 -14.90
CA TYR A 75 2.05 -12.83 -14.28
C TYR A 75 1.56 -13.37 -12.94
N GLN A 76 1.32 -14.70 -12.85
CA GLN A 76 0.86 -15.30 -11.59
C GLN A 76 1.94 -15.25 -10.51
N LYS A 77 3.20 -15.45 -10.89
CA LYS A 77 4.37 -15.35 -9.99
C LYS A 77 4.51 -13.94 -9.43
N LEU A 78 4.35 -12.93 -10.29
CA LEU A 78 4.34 -11.52 -9.88
C LEU A 78 3.19 -11.24 -8.90
N LYS A 79 1.98 -11.70 -9.21
CA LYS A 79 0.82 -11.54 -8.32
C LYS A 79 1.06 -12.12 -6.93
N ASP A 80 1.58 -13.35 -6.88
CA ASP A 80 1.86 -14.03 -5.61
C ASP A 80 2.98 -13.34 -4.84
N GLY A 81 4.00 -12.83 -5.54
CA GLY A 81 5.08 -12.03 -4.96
C GLY A 81 4.56 -10.75 -4.32
N LEU A 82 3.76 -9.97 -5.06
CA LEU A 82 3.13 -8.74 -4.55
C LEU A 82 2.25 -9.02 -3.32
N ALA A 83 1.42 -10.06 -3.38
CA ALA A 83 0.58 -10.45 -2.24
C ALA A 83 1.40 -10.81 -1.00
N LYS A 84 2.50 -11.57 -1.18
CA LYS A 84 3.39 -11.93 -0.06
C LYS A 84 4.14 -10.73 0.51
N LEU A 85 4.61 -9.80 -0.34
CA LEU A 85 5.26 -8.58 0.13
C LEU A 85 4.28 -7.70 0.91
N GLN A 86 3.03 -7.60 0.46
CA GLN A 86 2.00 -6.83 1.15
C GLN A 86 1.69 -7.34 2.56
N LEU A 87 1.91 -8.64 2.84
CA LEU A 87 1.80 -9.19 4.20
C LEU A 87 2.80 -8.54 5.18
N ASN A 88 3.98 -8.17 4.69
CA ASN A 88 5.03 -7.54 5.51
C ASN A 88 5.00 -6.02 5.43
N ASP A 89 4.45 -5.48 4.35
CA ASP A 89 4.38 -4.05 4.10
C ASP A 89 2.99 -3.65 3.59
N ALA A 90 2.12 -3.29 4.52
CA ALA A 90 0.76 -2.84 4.21
C ALA A 90 0.70 -1.40 3.65
N SER A 91 1.85 -0.74 3.45
CA SER A 91 1.91 0.65 3.01
C SER A 91 1.83 0.81 1.48
N PHE A 92 2.05 -0.27 0.71
CA PHE A 92 1.82 -0.25 -0.72
C PHE A 92 0.50 -0.92 -1.10
N SER A 93 -0.06 -0.50 -2.21
CA SER A 93 -1.28 -1.06 -2.79
C SER A 93 -1.00 -1.55 -4.20
N PHE A 94 -1.73 -2.57 -4.65
CA PHE A 94 -1.68 -3.01 -6.03
C PHE A 94 -3.05 -3.44 -6.54
N GLU A 95 -3.28 -3.21 -7.81
CA GLU A 95 -4.48 -3.62 -8.54
C GLU A 95 -4.09 -4.15 -9.93
N ALA A 96 -4.89 -5.04 -10.48
CA ALA A 96 -4.63 -5.56 -11.81
C ALA A 96 -4.74 -4.44 -12.86
N GLU A 97 -3.77 -4.38 -13.75
CA GLU A 97 -3.72 -3.44 -14.87
C GLU A 97 -3.41 -4.20 -16.17
N SER A 98 -3.95 -3.69 -17.27
CA SER A 98 -3.62 -4.20 -18.60
C SER A 98 -3.12 -3.06 -19.48
N SER A 99 -2.04 -3.31 -20.18
CA SER A 99 -1.46 -2.40 -21.18
C SER A 99 -1.52 -3.06 -22.55
N SER A 100 -1.92 -2.30 -23.56
CA SER A 100 -1.89 -2.79 -24.95
C SER A 100 -0.49 -3.11 -25.45
N ALA A 101 0.54 -2.47 -24.87
CA ALA A 101 1.93 -2.67 -25.25
C ALA A 101 2.67 -3.70 -24.36
N LEU A 102 2.34 -3.75 -23.06
CA LEU A 102 3.07 -4.55 -22.06
C LEU A 102 2.28 -5.79 -21.59
N GLY A 103 1.02 -5.93 -21.99
CA GLY A 103 0.17 -7.03 -21.59
C GLY A 103 -0.42 -6.86 -20.19
N LEU A 104 -0.50 -7.95 -19.42
CA LEU A 104 -1.07 -7.97 -18.08
C LEU A 104 0.00 -7.65 -17.03
N GLY A 105 -0.34 -6.80 -16.08
CA GLY A 105 0.51 -6.38 -14.97
C GLY A 105 -0.30 -5.87 -13.80
N PHE A 106 0.36 -5.08 -12.97
CA PHE A 106 -0.26 -4.49 -11.79
C PHE A 106 0.09 -3.01 -11.68
N ARG A 107 -0.92 -2.18 -11.45
CA ARG A 107 -0.72 -0.81 -11.02
C ARG A 107 -0.49 -0.80 -9.52
N CYS A 108 0.67 -0.29 -9.13
CA CYS A 108 1.10 -0.26 -7.74
C CYS A 108 1.21 1.18 -7.24
N GLY A 109 0.82 1.39 -5.98
CA GLY A 109 0.95 2.67 -5.29
C GLY A 109 1.94 2.57 -4.14
N PHE A 110 2.89 3.51 -4.07
CA PHE A 110 4.03 3.52 -3.13
C PHE A 110 4.09 4.82 -2.33
N LEU A 111 4.74 4.81 -1.18
CA LEU A 111 4.96 6.00 -0.34
C LEU A 111 5.95 7.00 -0.97
N GLY A 112 6.75 6.57 -1.94
CA GLY A 112 7.75 7.38 -2.62
C GLY A 112 8.61 6.55 -3.54
N LEU A 113 9.57 7.18 -4.24
CA LEU A 113 10.46 6.51 -5.21
C LEU A 113 11.35 5.47 -4.55
N LEU A 114 11.92 5.76 -3.38
CA LEU A 114 12.75 4.79 -2.65
C LEU A 114 11.95 3.54 -2.25
N HIS A 115 10.69 3.72 -1.86
CA HIS A 115 9.81 2.60 -1.56
C HIS A 115 9.53 1.74 -2.81
N LEU A 116 9.31 2.38 -3.96
CA LEU A 116 9.19 1.70 -5.25
C LEU A 116 10.44 0.86 -5.56
N GLU A 117 11.63 1.45 -5.42
CA GLU A 117 12.90 0.76 -5.68
C GLU A 117 13.08 -0.46 -4.78
N ILE A 118 12.79 -0.32 -3.47
CA ILE A 118 12.89 -1.42 -2.50
C ILE A 118 11.95 -2.57 -2.87
N ILE A 119 10.68 -2.27 -3.18
CA ILE A 119 9.70 -3.30 -3.52
C ILE A 119 10.07 -4.00 -4.84
N THR A 120 10.53 -3.23 -5.84
CA THR A 120 10.96 -3.79 -7.14
C THR A 120 12.16 -4.72 -6.95
N GLU A 121 13.19 -4.26 -6.24
CA GLU A 121 14.38 -5.08 -5.96
C GLU A 121 14.03 -6.35 -5.18
N ARG A 122 13.13 -6.27 -4.21
CA ARG A 122 12.65 -7.43 -3.47
C ARG A 122 11.90 -8.43 -4.36
N LEU A 123 11.07 -7.95 -5.28
CA LEU A 123 10.38 -8.83 -6.24
C LEU A 123 11.36 -9.56 -7.13
N GLU A 124 12.40 -8.89 -7.61
CA GLU A 124 13.44 -9.49 -8.42
C GLU A 124 14.29 -10.51 -7.63
N ARG A 125 14.74 -10.15 -6.43
CA ARG A 125 15.66 -10.97 -5.63
C ARG A 125 14.98 -12.11 -4.87
N GLU A 126 13.82 -11.87 -4.28
CA GLU A 126 13.14 -12.86 -3.43
C GLU A 126 12.20 -13.78 -4.24
N PHE A 127 11.67 -13.27 -5.34
CA PHE A 127 10.69 -13.98 -6.15
C PHE A 127 11.18 -14.28 -7.57
N ASP A 128 12.39 -13.85 -7.93
CA ASP A 128 13.00 -14.12 -9.25
C ASP A 128 12.03 -13.75 -10.40
N VAL A 129 11.47 -12.55 -10.35
CA VAL A 129 10.57 -12.00 -11.37
C VAL A 129 11.26 -10.82 -12.03
N ASN A 130 11.52 -10.93 -13.34
CA ASN A 130 12.04 -9.80 -14.11
C ASN A 130 10.93 -8.81 -14.43
N LEU A 131 11.12 -7.54 -14.09
CA LEU A 131 10.09 -6.53 -14.16
C LEU A 131 10.38 -5.43 -15.17
N LEU A 132 9.31 -4.96 -15.81
CA LEU A 132 9.25 -3.70 -16.52
C LEU A 132 8.42 -2.74 -15.67
N THR A 133 9.00 -1.59 -15.34
CA THR A 133 8.32 -0.52 -14.61
C THR A 133 7.93 0.60 -15.55
N THR A 134 6.71 1.10 -15.44
CA THR A 134 6.32 2.32 -16.16
C THR A 134 6.88 3.55 -15.45
N THR A 135 6.89 4.70 -16.12
CA THR A 135 7.27 5.97 -15.49
C THR A 135 6.38 6.25 -14.28
N PRO A 136 6.96 6.53 -13.10
CA PRO A 136 6.19 6.88 -11.93
C PRO A 136 5.31 8.11 -12.16
N GLY A 137 4.06 8.03 -11.73
CA GLY A 137 3.09 9.12 -11.83
C GLY A 137 2.51 9.49 -10.47
N VAL A 138 1.75 10.56 -10.45
CA VAL A 138 1.03 11.06 -9.28
C VAL A 138 -0.47 11.00 -9.54
N VAL A 139 -1.27 11.19 -8.47
CA VAL A 139 -2.73 11.34 -8.62
C VAL A 139 -3.05 12.76 -9.06
N TYR A 140 -3.76 12.90 -10.18
CA TYR A 140 -4.28 14.18 -10.63
C TYR A 140 -5.72 14.37 -10.17
N LYS A 141 -6.10 15.61 -9.89
CA LYS A 141 -7.49 15.98 -9.67
C LYS A 141 -8.07 16.55 -10.95
N VAL A 142 -9.11 15.91 -11.46
CA VAL A 142 -9.81 16.36 -12.67
C VAL A 142 -11.13 17.01 -12.25
N ASN A 143 -11.22 18.30 -12.44
CA ASN A 143 -12.44 19.05 -12.20
C ASN A 143 -13.31 19.04 -13.47
N LEU A 144 -14.53 18.55 -13.35
CA LEU A 144 -15.48 18.49 -14.45
C LEU A 144 -16.33 19.77 -14.57
N ASN A 145 -16.81 20.06 -15.77
CA ASN A 145 -17.69 21.20 -16.04
C ASN A 145 -18.97 21.20 -15.21
N LYS A 146 -19.41 20.00 -14.76
CA LYS A 146 -20.60 19.82 -13.91
C LYS A 146 -20.35 20.05 -12.41
N GLY A 147 -19.12 20.45 -12.01
CA GLY A 147 -18.78 20.75 -10.63
C GLY A 147 -18.28 19.56 -9.81
N ASN A 148 -18.20 18.36 -10.39
CA ASN A 148 -17.62 17.18 -9.73
C ASN A 148 -16.11 17.16 -9.91
N THR A 149 -15.39 16.67 -8.89
CA THR A 149 -13.94 16.42 -8.95
C THR A 149 -13.69 14.92 -8.89
N ILE A 150 -12.80 14.42 -9.74
CA ILE A 150 -12.41 13.01 -9.82
C ILE A 150 -10.91 12.93 -9.54
N ASP A 151 -10.50 12.01 -8.68
CA ASP A 151 -9.10 11.67 -8.47
C ASP A 151 -8.67 10.68 -9.57
N LEU A 152 -7.82 11.15 -10.49
CA LEU A 152 -7.32 10.38 -11.61
C LEU A 152 -6.01 9.72 -11.23
N GLN A 153 -6.03 8.42 -11.05
CA GLN A 153 -4.86 7.60 -10.75
C GLN A 153 -4.28 6.94 -12.01
N ASN A 154 -5.14 6.60 -12.96
CA ASN A 154 -4.77 5.92 -14.19
C ASN A 154 -5.11 6.78 -15.41
N PRO A 155 -4.13 7.07 -16.30
CA PRO A 155 -4.37 7.85 -17.52
C PRO A 155 -5.47 7.29 -18.42
N SER A 156 -5.67 5.97 -18.43
CA SER A 156 -6.74 5.33 -19.22
C SER A 156 -8.16 5.63 -18.69
N SER A 157 -8.26 6.12 -17.47
CA SER A 157 -9.54 6.55 -16.87
C SER A 157 -9.83 8.04 -17.08
N LEU A 158 -9.02 8.73 -17.91
CA LEU A 158 -9.24 10.15 -18.21
C LEU A 158 -10.60 10.35 -18.88
N PRO A 159 -11.48 11.20 -18.33
CA PRO A 159 -12.76 11.53 -18.95
C PRO A 159 -12.58 12.20 -20.32
N ASP A 160 -13.67 12.24 -21.09
CA ASP A 160 -13.67 12.99 -22.35
C ASP A 160 -13.18 14.45 -22.13
N PRO A 161 -12.19 14.91 -22.90
CA PRO A 161 -11.63 16.27 -22.77
C PRO A 161 -12.68 17.39 -22.78
N THR A 162 -13.80 17.20 -23.47
CA THR A 162 -14.89 18.17 -23.53
C THR A 162 -15.62 18.35 -22.19
N LEU A 163 -15.52 17.39 -21.28
CA LEU A 163 -16.13 17.40 -19.95
C LEU A 163 -15.20 17.99 -18.90
N ILE A 164 -13.92 18.16 -19.20
CA ILE A 164 -12.89 18.60 -18.26
C ILE A 164 -12.85 20.13 -18.22
N LYS A 165 -12.94 20.69 -17.01
CA LYS A 165 -12.75 22.10 -16.73
C LYS A 165 -11.29 22.44 -16.46
N SER A 166 -10.63 21.65 -15.60
CA SER A 166 -9.22 21.80 -15.24
C SER A 166 -8.66 20.50 -14.70
N ILE A 167 -7.34 20.34 -14.81
CA ILE A 167 -6.59 19.24 -14.21
C ILE A 167 -5.60 19.87 -13.24
N GLU A 168 -5.54 19.35 -12.03
CA GLU A 168 -4.63 19.79 -10.98
C GLU A 168 -3.67 18.65 -10.62
N GLU A 169 -2.40 18.99 -10.43
CA GLU A 169 -1.37 18.08 -9.94
C GLU A 169 -0.98 18.45 -8.50
N PRO A 170 -0.53 17.47 -7.68
CA PRO A 170 -0.06 17.77 -6.34
C PRO A 170 1.27 18.51 -6.36
N TRP A 171 1.34 19.61 -5.61
CA TRP A 171 2.57 20.34 -5.37
C TRP A 171 3.00 20.20 -3.91
N ILE A 172 4.30 20.15 -3.68
CA ILE A 172 4.87 20.15 -2.34
C ILE A 172 5.70 21.40 -2.10
N LYS A 173 5.73 21.85 -0.85
CA LYS A 173 6.69 22.84 -0.38
C LYS A 173 7.70 22.14 0.52
N ALA A 174 8.95 22.06 0.09
CA ALA A 174 10.04 21.50 0.88
C ALA A 174 10.89 22.61 1.49
N THR A 175 11.23 22.50 2.77
CA THR A 175 12.21 23.36 3.43
C THR A 175 13.39 22.48 3.82
N VAL A 176 14.57 22.81 3.27
CA VAL A 176 15.81 22.10 3.59
C VAL A 176 16.64 23.02 4.49
N ILE A 177 17.02 22.51 5.66
CA ILE A 177 17.91 23.19 6.59
C ILE A 177 19.23 22.44 6.54
N THR A 178 20.30 23.14 6.12
CA THR A 178 21.67 22.62 5.99
C THR A 178 22.55 23.18 7.07
#